data_c171b888d5cb9b5f87b80c1af2dca2d1
#
_entry.id   c171b888d5cb9b5f87b80c1af2dca2d1
#
_cell.length_a   1.000
_cell.length_b   1.000
_cell.length_c   1.000
_cell.angle_alpha   90.00
_cell.angle_beta   90.00
_cell.angle_gamma   90.00
#
_symmetry.space_group_name_H-M   'P 1'
#
loop_
_entity.id
_entity.type
_entity.pdbx_description
1 polymer ?
#
loop_
_entity_poly.entity_id
_entity_poly.type
_entity_poly.pdbx_seq_one_letter_code
_entity_poly.pdbx_strand_id
1 'polypeptide(L)'
;MKTYTIIKGFFAVGVLSVVLSGCSEDAMDRINKDHGHTQSVAGRFILTDVITSTAFSNAGGDLNTYLSSYIEYEVGVDNQLYYAETRESEPTSSSTFNNTWNGLYSTLKSARIII
;
A
#
# COMPACT_ATOMS: atom_id res chain seq x y z
N MET A 1 -55.50 -29.31 8.86
CA MET A 1 -54.27 -29.33 8.06
C MET A 1 -53.89 -27.97 7.48
N LYS A 2 -54.77 -27.10 7.03
CA LYS A 2 -54.46 -25.77 6.45
C LYS A 2 -53.79 -24.78 7.43
N THR A 3 -54.20 -24.77 8.68
CA THR A 3 -53.67 -23.83 9.70
C THR A 3 -52.19 -24.10 10.05
N TYR A 4 -51.76 -25.34 10.04
CA TYR A 4 -50.39 -25.73 10.33
C TYR A 4 -49.42 -25.34 9.23
N THR A 5 -49.85 -25.32 7.99
CA THR A 5 -49.07 -24.89 6.84
C THR A 5 -48.88 -23.37 6.84
N ILE A 6 -49.89 -22.61 7.27
CA ILE A 6 -49.82 -21.14 7.38
C ILE A 6 -48.84 -20.72 8.50
N ILE A 7 -48.86 -21.40 9.62
CA ILE A 7 -47.93 -21.11 10.74
C ILE A 7 -46.49 -21.41 10.36
N LYS A 8 -46.20 -22.50 9.64
CA LYS A 8 -44.87 -22.79 9.11
C LYS A 8 -44.39 -21.76 8.10
N GLY A 9 -45.29 -21.27 7.24
CA GLY A 9 -44.97 -20.19 6.29
C GLY A 9 -44.60 -18.89 6.99
N PHE A 10 -45.37 -18.50 8.02
CA PHE A 10 -45.05 -17.29 8.82
C PHE A 10 -43.75 -17.40 9.57
N PHE A 11 -43.43 -18.57 10.09
CA PHE A 11 -42.15 -18.80 10.79
C PHE A 11 -40.96 -18.78 9.84
N ALA A 12 -41.08 -19.32 8.64
CA ALA A 12 -40.06 -19.31 7.61
C ALA A 12 -39.77 -17.88 7.08
N VAL A 13 -40.80 -17.06 6.90
CA VAL A 13 -40.64 -15.65 6.48
C VAL A 13 -40.02 -14.81 7.60
N GLY A 14 -40.40 -15.05 8.85
CA GLY A 14 -39.79 -14.38 10.02
C GLY A 14 -38.32 -14.68 10.19
N VAL A 15 -37.89 -15.91 10.00
CA VAL A 15 -36.47 -16.29 10.07
C VAL A 15 -35.68 -15.69 8.92
N LEU A 16 -36.25 -15.67 7.72
CA LEU A 16 -35.59 -15.10 6.53
C LEU A 16 -35.35 -13.59 6.66
N SER A 17 -36.30 -12.85 7.26
CA SER A 17 -36.14 -11.41 7.47
C SER A 17 -35.05 -11.06 8.50
N VAL A 18 -34.81 -11.87 9.50
CA VAL A 18 -33.73 -11.68 10.50
C VAL A 18 -32.35 -11.92 9.88
N VAL A 19 -32.22 -12.85 8.95
CA VAL A 19 -30.95 -13.15 8.26
C VAL A 19 -30.54 -12.02 7.30
N LEU A 20 -31.50 -11.32 6.70
CA LEU A 20 -31.26 -10.22 5.76
C LEU A 20 -30.85 -8.89 6.43
N SER A 21 -31.05 -8.73 7.76
CA SER A 21 -30.70 -7.51 8.50
C SER A 21 -29.27 -7.50 9.06
N GLY A 22 -28.47 -8.53 8.77
CA GLY A 22 -27.17 -8.76 9.39
C GLY A 22 -25.99 -7.89 8.93
N CYS A 23 -26.15 -7.11 7.87
CA CYS A 23 -25.07 -6.21 7.37
C CYS A 23 -25.57 -4.77 7.37
N SER A 24 -25.49 -4.09 8.52
CA SER A 24 -25.68 -2.64 8.51
C SER A 24 -24.35 -1.98 8.12
N GLU A 25 -24.40 -1.02 7.18
CA GLU A 25 -23.23 -0.21 6.77
C GLU A 25 -22.56 0.43 8.00
N ASP A 26 -23.32 0.85 8.98
CA ASP A 26 -22.81 1.41 10.24
C ASP A 26 -21.90 0.45 11.03
N ALA A 27 -22.14 -0.86 10.97
CA ALA A 27 -21.27 -1.84 11.62
C ALA A 27 -19.95 -2.00 10.89
N MET A 28 -19.98 -2.01 9.55
CA MET A 28 -18.78 -2.09 8.73
C MET A 28 -17.96 -0.81 8.82
N ASP A 29 -18.58 0.36 8.81
CA ASP A 29 -17.91 1.64 8.96
C ASP A 29 -17.24 1.78 10.33
N ARG A 30 -17.85 1.23 11.39
CA ARG A 30 -17.28 1.22 12.72
C ARG A 30 -16.06 0.31 12.85
N ILE A 31 -16.08 -0.84 12.18
CA ILE A 31 -14.96 -1.79 12.12
C ILE A 31 -13.81 -1.24 11.27
N ASN A 32 -14.12 -0.58 10.16
CA ASN A 32 -13.14 -0.01 9.24
C ASN A 32 -12.53 1.31 9.76
N LYS A 33 -13.10 1.88 10.82
CA LYS A 33 -12.56 3.10 11.41
C LYS A 33 -11.31 2.78 12.21
N ASP A 34 -10.16 3.07 11.63
CA ASP A 34 -8.88 2.90 12.31
C ASP A 34 -8.72 3.93 13.42
N HIS A 35 -8.89 3.48 14.66
CA HIS A 35 -8.75 4.32 15.85
C HIS A 35 -7.28 4.55 16.26
N GLY A 36 -6.36 3.80 15.69
CA GLY A 36 -4.92 3.90 15.97
C GLY A 36 -4.19 4.91 15.08
N HIS A 37 -4.80 5.35 14.00
CA HIS A 37 -4.19 6.28 13.05
C HIS A 37 -4.95 7.61 12.99
N THR A 38 -4.21 8.68 12.78
CA THR A 38 -4.76 10.03 12.63
C THR A 38 -5.64 10.10 11.39
N GLN A 39 -6.91 10.43 11.57
CA GLN A 39 -7.90 10.53 10.49
C GLN A 39 -7.68 11.75 9.57
N SER A 40 -6.96 12.76 10.06
CA SER A 40 -6.65 13.97 9.31
C SER A 40 -5.30 14.51 9.73
N VAL A 41 -4.43 14.73 8.76
CA VAL A 41 -3.10 15.32 8.95
C VAL A 41 -3.04 16.63 8.17
N ALA A 42 -2.50 17.69 8.80
CA ALA A 42 -2.32 18.95 8.10
C ALA A 42 -1.37 18.79 6.91
N GLY A 43 -1.72 19.33 5.75
CA GLY A 43 -0.99 19.17 4.49
C GLY A 43 0.51 19.52 4.59
N ARG A 44 0.89 20.46 5.47
CA ARG A 44 2.29 20.80 5.71
C ARG A 44 3.15 19.62 6.19
N PHE A 45 2.58 18.72 7.00
CA PHE A 45 3.31 17.54 7.48
C PHE A 45 3.45 16.50 6.37
N ILE A 46 2.40 16.34 5.57
CA ILE A 46 2.44 15.47 4.38
C ILE A 46 3.44 16.01 3.36
N LEU A 47 3.49 17.33 3.17
CA LEU A 47 4.46 17.96 2.27
C LEU A 47 5.91 17.71 2.71
N THR A 48 6.18 17.81 4.00
CA THR A 48 7.50 17.50 4.55
C THR A 48 7.87 16.03 4.28
N ASP A 49 6.95 15.12 4.50
CA ASP A 49 7.15 13.68 4.19
C ASP A 49 7.43 13.47 2.69
N VAL A 50 6.63 14.08 1.81
CA VAL A 50 6.81 14.00 0.35
C VAL A 50 8.20 14.47 -0.07
N ILE A 51 8.67 15.61 0.44
CA ILE A 51 9.99 16.16 0.10
C ILE A 51 11.10 15.21 0.59
N THR A 52 11.01 14.79 1.85
CA THR A 52 12.01 13.92 2.48
C THR A 52 12.06 12.55 1.80
N SER A 53 10.91 11.93 1.60
CA SER A 53 10.80 10.62 0.94
C SER A 53 11.29 10.65 -0.51
N THR A 54 11.00 11.74 -1.25
CA THR A 54 11.51 11.92 -2.60
C THR A 54 13.04 12.02 -2.63
N ALA A 55 13.62 12.79 -1.71
CA ALA A 55 15.08 12.93 -1.60
C ALA A 55 15.74 11.59 -1.27
N PHE A 56 15.23 10.86 -0.29
CA PHE A 56 15.78 9.55 0.08
C PHE A 56 15.60 8.51 -1.03
N SER A 57 14.46 8.47 -1.70
CA SER A 57 14.21 7.50 -2.77
C SER A 57 15.10 7.74 -4.00
N ASN A 58 15.42 8.99 -4.33
CA ASN A 58 16.18 9.33 -5.53
C ASN A 58 17.68 9.47 -5.26
N ALA A 59 18.06 10.17 -4.21
CA ALA A 59 19.46 10.48 -3.93
C ALA A 59 20.15 9.51 -2.96
N GLY A 60 19.41 8.91 -2.03
CA GLY A 60 19.94 8.02 -1.02
C GLY A 60 19.56 6.55 -1.20
N GLY A 61 18.74 6.23 -2.20
CA GLY A 61 18.21 4.88 -2.39
C GLY A 61 18.99 4.03 -3.38
N ASP A 62 18.44 2.85 -3.65
CA ASP A 62 19.03 1.83 -4.53
C ASP A 62 19.37 2.37 -5.91
N LEU A 63 18.55 3.27 -6.46
CA LEU A 63 18.76 3.86 -7.77
C LEU A 63 20.13 4.56 -7.85
N ASN A 64 20.42 5.44 -6.89
CA ASN A 64 21.69 6.17 -6.90
C ASN A 64 22.88 5.23 -6.66
N THR A 65 22.75 4.29 -5.73
CA THR A 65 23.82 3.34 -5.41
C THR A 65 24.17 2.47 -6.62
N TYR A 66 23.20 1.91 -7.30
CA TYR A 66 23.47 1.11 -8.50
C TYR A 66 23.96 1.94 -9.68
N LEU A 67 23.37 3.13 -9.92
CA LEU A 67 23.84 3.99 -10.99
C LEU A 67 25.27 4.47 -10.78
N SER A 68 25.66 4.79 -9.55
CA SER A 68 27.05 5.16 -9.22
C SER A 68 28.03 4.04 -9.54
N SER A 69 27.65 2.79 -9.31
CA SER A 69 28.47 1.63 -9.67
C SER A 69 28.50 1.40 -11.19
N TYR A 70 27.37 1.55 -11.89
CA TYR A 70 27.30 1.39 -13.35
C TYR A 70 28.16 2.40 -14.12
N ILE A 71 28.27 3.63 -13.61
CA ILE A 71 29.11 4.68 -14.24
C ILE A 71 30.54 4.69 -13.69
N GLU A 72 30.90 3.67 -12.90
CA GLU A 72 32.24 3.50 -12.33
C GLU A 72 32.67 4.68 -11.43
N TYR A 73 31.71 5.38 -10.83
CA TYR A 73 31.96 6.44 -9.86
C TYR A 73 32.26 5.88 -8.47
N GLU A 74 31.68 4.73 -8.13
CA GLU A 74 31.91 3.99 -6.91
C GLU A 74 32.39 2.58 -7.25
N VAL A 75 33.39 2.09 -6.52
CA VAL A 75 33.92 0.74 -6.70
C VAL A 75 33.07 -0.25 -5.93
N GLY A 76 32.53 -1.23 -6.61
CA GLY A 76 31.80 -2.36 -6.01
C GLY A 76 32.80 -3.38 -5.44
N VAL A 77 32.90 -3.45 -4.11
CA VAL A 77 33.90 -4.32 -3.45
C VAL A 77 33.41 -5.77 -3.36
N ASP A 78 32.09 -5.99 -3.24
CA ASP A 78 31.51 -7.32 -3.07
C ASP A 78 30.05 -7.36 -3.51
N ASN A 79 29.59 -8.58 -3.85
CA ASN A 79 28.21 -8.93 -4.13
C ASN A 79 27.53 -8.02 -5.19
N GLN A 80 26.38 -7.44 -4.88
CA GLN A 80 25.53 -6.72 -5.83
C GLN A 80 26.22 -5.54 -6.50
N LEU A 81 27.00 -4.76 -5.76
CA LEU A 81 27.69 -3.59 -6.31
C LEU A 81 28.86 -4.00 -7.19
N TYR A 82 29.59 -5.05 -6.83
CA TYR A 82 30.62 -5.64 -7.67
C TYR A 82 30.07 -6.14 -9.00
N TYR A 83 28.95 -6.86 -8.95
CA TYR A 83 28.29 -7.37 -10.17
C TYR A 83 27.70 -6.23 -11.02
N ALA A 84 27.24 -5.15 -10.40
CA ALA A 84 26.78 -3.96 -11.11
C ALA A 84 27.92 -3.25 -11.83
N GLU A 85 29.06 -3.06 -11.17
CA GLU A 85 30.25 -2.44 -11.75
C GLU A 85 30.83 -3.28 -12.91
N THR A 86 30.99 -4.59 -12.69
CA THR A 86 31.53 -5.52 -13.71
C THR A 86 30.52 -5.88 -14.79
N ARG A 87 29.25 -5.51 -14.63
CA ARG A 87 28.14 -5.85 -15.53
C ARG A 87 27.94 -7.36 -15.75
N GLU A 88 28.39 -8.17 -14.78
CA GLU A 88 28.23 -9.63 -14.84
C GLU A 88 26.81 -10.09 -14.54
N SER A 89 26.08 -9.30 -13.79
CA SER A 89 24.69 -9.62 -13.44
C SER A 89 23.82 -8.37 -13.52
N GLU A 90 23.44 -8.00 -14.74
CA GLU A 90 22.43 -6.96 -14.90
C GLU A 90 21.07 -7.46 -14.38
N PRO A 91 20.36 -6.61 -13.63
CA PRO A 91 19.04 -6.99 -13.13
C PRO A 91 18.08 -7.14 -14.30
N THR A 92 17.78 -8.37 -14.65
CA THR A 92 16.80 -8.73 -15.69
C THR A 92 15.36 -8.66 -15.18
N SER A 93 15.19 -8.42 -13.89
CA SER A 93 13.89 -8.35 -13.22
C SER A 93 13.73 -7.08 -12.41
N SER A 94 12.50 -6.77 -12.04
CA SER A 94 12.12 -5.58 -11.26
C SER A 94 12.70 -5.51 -9.84
N SER A 95 13.45 -6.52 -9.39
CA SER A 95 13.84 -6.64 -7.98
C SER A 95 14.83 -5.56 -7.52
N THR A 96 15.76 -5.13 -8.37
CA THR A 96 16.81 -4.17 -8.01
C THR A 96 16.28 -2.76 -7.77
N PHE A 97 15.34 -2.30 -8.61
CA PHE A 97 14.80 -0.95 -8.53
C PHE A 97 13.38 -0.90 -7.95
N ASN A 98 12.91 -2.02 -7.41
CA ASN A 98 11.56 -2.15 -6.88
C ASN A 98 11.30 -1.19 -5.71
N ASN A 99 12.27 -0.99 -4.81
CA ASN A 99 12.15 -0.09 -3.68
C ASN A 99 12.01 1.36 -4.14
N THR A 100 12.81 1.80 -5.11
CA THR A 100 12.72 3.15 -5.69
C THR A 100 11.38 3.35 -6.39
N TRP A 101 10.94 2.39 -7.20
CA TRP A 101 9.64 2.43 -7.86
C TRP A 101 8.48 2.57 -6.86
N ASN A 102 8.41 1.67 -5.89
CA ASN A 102 7.37 1.67 -4.87
C ASN A 102 7.42 2.93 -3.99
N GLY A 103 8.61 3.38 -3.62
CA GLY A 103 8.82 4.60 -2.86
C GLY A 103 8.31 5.84 -3.58
N LEU A 104 8.62 5.99 -4.86
CA LEU A 104 8.15 7.11 -5.68
C LEU A 104 6.63 7.11 -5.86
N TYR A 105 6.01 5.96 -6.12
CA TYR A 105 4.56 5.87 -6.23
C TYR A 105 3.85 6.12 -4.90
N SER A 106 4.41 5.66 -3.78
CA SER A 106 3.89 5.99 -2.45
C SER A 106 3.95 7.48 -2.16
N THR A 107 5.08 8.12 -2.49
CA THR A 107 5.27 9.57 -2.36
C THR A 107 4.30 10.36 -3.24
N LEU A 108 4.11 9.92 -4.48
CA LEU A 108 3.15 10.52 -5.41
C LEU A 108 1.71 10.42 -4.89
N LYS A 109 1.34 9.29 -4.29
CA LYS A 109 0.04 9.12 -3.63
C LYS A 109 -0.14 10.13 -2.48
N SER A 110 0.89 10.31 -1.64
CA SER A 110 0.87 11.28 -0.56
C SER A 110 0.78 12.72 -1.08
N ALA A 111 1.52 13.06 -2.13
CA ALA A 111 1.45 14.36 -2.77
C ALA A 111 0.04 14.67 -3.31
N ARG A 112 -0.64 13.68 -3.88
CA ARG A 112 -2.01 13.85 -4.39
C ARG A 112 -3.05 14.15 -3.30
N ILE A 113 -2.79 13.79 -2.06
CA ILE A 113 -3.69 14.08 -0.94
C ILE A 113 -3.65 15.56 -0.53
N ILE A 114 -2.56 16.25 -0.84
CA ILE A 114 -2.35 17.67 -0.48
C ILE A 114 -3.06 18.62 -1.45
N ILE A 115 -3.28 18.17 -2.68
CA ILE A 115 -3.91 18.95 -3.77
C ILE A 115 -5.42 18.85 -3.69
#